data_b23f5818894cd98b0438ac36dddca784
#
_entry.id   b23f5818894cd98b0438ac36dddca784
#
_cell.length_a   1.000
_cell.length_b   1.000
_cell.length_c   1.000
_cell.angle_alpha   90.00
_cell.angle_beta   90.00
_cell.angle_gamma   90.00
#
_symmetry.space_group_name_H-M   'P 1'
#
loop_
_entity.id
_entity.type
_entity.pdbx_description
1 polymer ?
#
loop_
_entity_poly.entity_id
_entity_poly.type
_entity_poly.pdbx_seq_one_letter_code
_entity_poly.pdbx_strand_id
1 'polypeptide(L)'
;MKTETFQEKVKKAGSRENYWTDQAKSNLVGATIVKVEYMAKEETESMGWFKSPLCILLKRKNGTMFWIYPTADDEGNEGGALFTTIKEYQCAPTL
;
A
#
# COMPACT_ATOMS: atom_id res chain seq x y z
N MET A 1 14.78 23.52 7.48
CA MET A 1 13.34 23.39 7.26
C MET A 1 12.76 22.34 8.22
N LYS A 2 11.73 22.69 8.94
CA LYS A 2 11.11 21.74 9.88
C LYS A 2 10.26 20.73 9.13
N THR A 3 10.44 19.46 9.48
CA THR A 3 9.56 18.40 8.98
C THR A 3 8.27 18.42 9.79
N GLU A 4 7.14 18.38 9.12
CA GLU A 4 5.85 18.31 9.79
C GLU A 4 5.70 16.98 10.52
N THR A 5 5.11 17.02 11.72
CA THR A 5 4.76 15.80 12.43
C THR A 5 3.54 15.16 11.81
N PHE A 6 3.32 13.89 12.11
CA PHE A 6 2.11 13.19 11.65
C PHE A 6 0.84 13.90 12.13
N GLN A 7 0.83 14.33 13.39
CA GLN A 7 -0.33 15.03 13.96
C GLN A 7 -0.62 16.36 13.24
N GLU A 8 0.41 17.09 12.86
CA GLU A 8 0.25 18.32 12.10
C GLU A 8 -0.33 18.05 10.71
N LYS A 9 0.14 17.00 10.06
CA LYS A 9 -0.37 16.61 8.74
C LYS A 9 -1.84 16.19 8.79
N VAL A 10 -2.21 15.43 9.80
CA VAL A 10 -3.60 15.01 10.01
C VAL A 10 -4.50 16.21 10.26
N LYS A 11 -4.02 17.15 11.08
CA LYS A 11 -4.78 18.38 11.38
C LYS A 11 -5.04 19.19 10.11
N LYS A 12 -4.03 19.33 9.25
CA LYS A 12 -4.18 20.04 7.98
C LYS A 12 -5.18 19.36 7.05
N ALA A 13 -5.19 18.03 7.05
CA ALA A 13 -6.11 17.26 6.20
C ALA A 13 -7.54 17.27 6.74
N GLY A 14 -7.73 17.63 8.01
CA GLY A 14 -9.04 17.70 8.64
C GLY A 14 -9.41 16.47 9.45
N SER A 15 -8.85 15.31 9.14
CA SER A 15 -9.07 14.07 9.87
C SER A 15 -8.03 13.03 9.48
N ARG A 16 -7.93 11.98 10.28
CA ARG A 16 -7.04 10.87 9.98
C ARG A 16 -7.45 10.17 8.68
N GLU A 17 -8.75 10.01 8.47
CA GLU A 17 -9.28 9.39 7.25
C GLU A 17 -8.95 10.24 6.02
N ASN A 18 -9.11 11.56 6.10
CA ASN A 18 -8.76 12.45 5.00
C ASN A 18 -7.27 12.42 4.69
N TYR A 19 -6.45 12.43 5.72
CA TYR A 19 -4.99 12.35 5.53
C TYR A 19 -4.60 11.08 4.77
N TRP A 20 -5.08 9.93 5.22
CA TRP A 20 -4.73 8.66 4.59
C TRP A 20 -5.34 8.50 3.20
N THR A 21 -6.56 9.05 3.00
CA THR A 21 -7.17 9.06 1.67
C THR A 21 -6.33 9.89 0.70
N ASP A 22 -5.87 11.06 1.13
CA ASP A 22 -5.03 11.91 0.30
C ASP A 22 -3.69 11.25 -0.04
N GLN A 23 -3.10 10.54 0.92
CA GLN A 23 -1.87 9.79 0.67
C GLN A 23 -2.10 8.70 -0.37
N ALA A 24 -3.19 7.97 -0.26
CA ALA A 24 -3.53 6.93 -1.22
C ALA A 24 -3.75 7.50 -2.61
N LYS A 25 -4.51 8.59 -2.70
CA LYS A 25 -4.76 9.26 -3.99
C LYS A 25 -3.46 9.72 -4.64
N SER A 26 -2.58 10.38 -3.88
CA SER A 26 -1.31 10.88 -4.41
C SER A 26 -0.44 9.77 -4.97
N ASN A 27 -0.48 8.60 -4.34
CA ASN A 27 0.42 7.51 -4.71
C ASN A 27 -0.17 6.56 -5.74
N LEU A 28 -1.49 6.40 -5.77
CA LEU A 28 -2.12 5.34 -6.55
C LEU A 28 -2.95 5.81 -7.74
N VAL A 29 -3.58 7.00 -7.65
CA VAL A 29 -4.46 7.45 -8.72
C VAL A 29 -3.66 7.72 -9.99
N GLY A 30 -4.15 7.21 -11.12
CA GLY A 30 -3.49 7.36 -12.41
C GLY A 30 -2.44 6.30 -12.69
N ALA A 31 -2.20 5.40 -11.75
CA ALA A 31 -1.28 4.28 -11.99
C ALA A 31 -1.95 3.24 -12.90
N THR A 32 -1.13 2.60 -13.74
CA THR A 32 -1.59 1.58 -14.66
C THR A 32 -1.12 0.21 -14.20
N ILE A 33 -2.00 -0.78 -14.22
CA ILE A 33 -1.63 -2.16 -13.91
C ILE A 33 -0.81 -2.69 -15.09
N VAL A 34 0.43 -3.13 -14.79
CA VAL A 34 1.35 -3.64 -15.79
C VAL A 34 1.37 -5.17 -15.78
N LYS A 35 1.30 -5.76 -14.59
CA LYS A 35 1.44 -7.20 -14.41
C LYS A 35 0.71 -7.64 -13.16
N VAL A 36 0.18 -8.85 -13.19
CA VAL A 36 -0.49 -9.45 -12.02
C VAL A 36 0.05 -10.86 -11.88
N GLU A 37 0.46 -11.24 -10.67
CA GLU A 37 0.91 -12.61 -10.40
C GLU A 37 0.81 -12.90 -8.92
N TYR A 38 0.69 -14.18 -8.58
CA TYR A 38 0.76 -14.58 -7.19
C TYR A 38 2.21 -14.58 -6.72
N MET A 39 2.40 -14.22 -5.44
CA MET A 39 3.73 -14.20 -4.84
C MET A 39 4.37 -15.57 -4.96
N ALA A 40 5.66 -15.62 -5.31
CA ALA A 40 6.38 -16.88 -5.43
C ALA A 40 6.44 -17.59 -4.09
N LYS A 41 6.40 -18.91 -4.11
CA LYS A 41 6.40 -19.72 -2.89
C LYS A 41 7.62 -19.42 -2.00
N GLU A 42 8.78 -19.26 -2.60
CA GLU A 42 10.01 -18.95 -1.87
C GLU A 42 9.90 -17.62 -1.13
N GLU A 43 9.32 -16.62 -1.77
CA GLU A 43 9.13 -15.31 -1.17
C GLU A 43 8.10 -15.37 -0.04
N THR A 44 7.00 -16.09 -0.27
CA THR A 44 5.96 -16.29 0.73
C THR A 44 6.52 -16.93 1.99
N GLU A 45 7.32 -17.98 1.80
CA GLU A 45 7.96 -18.71 2.91
C GLU A 45 8.93 -17.82 3.68
N SER A 46 9.69 -16.96 2.97
CA SER A 46 10.64 -16.05 3.61
C SER A 46 9.95 -15.03 4.50
N MET A 47 8.68 -14.73 4.22
CA MET A 47 7.87 -13.82 5.03
C MET A 47 7.16 -14.54 6.18
N GLY A 48 7.28 -15.86 6.26
CA GLY A 48 6.60 -16.66 7.27
C GLY A 48 5.11 -16.85 6.98
N TRP A 49 4.70 -16.65 5.75
CA TRP A 49 3.30 -16.79 5.35
C TRP A 49 3.02 -18.18 4.80
N PHE A 50 1.80 -18.67 5.01
CA PHE A 50 1.38 -19.99 4.53
C PHE A 50 0.78 -19.94 3.12
N LYS A 51 0.23 -18.81 2.73
CA LYS A 51 -0.45 -18.64 1.45
C LYS A 51 0.13 -17.48 0.68
N SER A 52 0.13 -17.59 -0.64
CA SER A 52 0.66 -16.58 -1.52
C SER A 52 -0.44 -15.59 -1.90
N PRO A 53 -0.27 -14.29 -1.61
CA PRO A 53 -1.23 -13.29 -2.02
C PRO A 53 -1.07 -12.95 -3.50
N LEU A 54 -2.11 -12.34 -4.07
CA LEU A 54 -2.02 -11.77 -5.39
C LEU A 54 -1.20 -10.49 -5.33
N CYS A 55 -0.19 -10.38 -6.17
CA CYS A 55 0.64 -9.19 -6.27
C CYS A 55 0.34 -8.47 -7.58
N ILE A 56 0.23 -7.16 -7.52
CA ILE A 56 -0.11 -6.31 -8.66
C ILE A 56 1.01 -5.31 -8.88
N LEU A 57 1.61 -5.33 -10.07
CA LEU A 57 2.64 -4.37 -10.44
C LEU A 57 1.98 -3.20 -11.16
N LEU A 58 2.22 -1.99 -10.65
CA LEU A 58 1.66 -0.77 -11.22
C LEU A 58 2.77 0.17 -11.65
N LYS A 59 2.43 1.01 -12.62
CA LYS A 59 3.32 2.04 -13.12
C LYS A 59 2.66 3.40 -12.91
N ARG A 60 3.33 4.30 -12.21
CA ARG A 60 2.83 5.65 -12.01
C ARG A 60 3.09 6.50 -13.25
N LYS A 61 2.40 7.63 -13.36
CA LYS A 61 2.55 8.55 -14.49
C LYS A 61 4.00 9.00 -14.71
N ASN A 62 4.77 9.10 -13.64
CA ASN A 62 6.18 9.48 -13.73
C ASN A 62 7.11 8.35 -14.15
N GLY A 63 6.56 7.16 -14.44
CA GLY A 63 7.33 6.00 -14.86
C GLY A 63 7.80 5.09 -13.73
N THR A 64 7.64 5.51 -12.48
CA THR A 64 8.04 4.69 -11.33
C THR A 64 7.12 3.48 -11.21
N MET A 65 7.70 2.30 -11.03
CA MET A 65 6.94 1.06 -10.86
C MET A 65 6.95 0.62 -9.40
N PHE A 66 5.85 0.02 -8.97
CA PHE A 66 5.73 -0.46 -7.60
C PHE A 66 4.74 -1.62 -7.53
N TRP A 67 4.93 -2.47 -6.52
CA TRP A 67 4.03 -3.59 -6.25
C TRP A 67 3.06 -3.23 -5.13
N ILE A 68 1.85 -3.78 -5.21
CA ILE A 68 0.91 -3.77 -4.09
C ILE A 68 0.44 -5.20 -3.85
N TYR A 69 0.16 -5.52 -2.59
CA TYR A 69 -0.34 -6.84 -2.21
C TYR A 69 -1.07 -6.75 -0.87
N PRO A 70 -2.16 -7.51 -0.70
CA PRO A 70 -2.93 -7.48 0.53
C PRO A 70 -2.26 -8.28 1.65
N THR A 71 -2.57 -7.93 2.89
CA THR A 71 -2.05 -8.62 4.07
C THR A 71 -3.16 -9.14 4.97
N ALA A 72 -4.43 -9.04 4.53
CA ALA A 72 -5.55 -9.57 5.28
C ALA A 72 -5.50 -11.09 5.30
N ASP A 73 -6.06 -11.70 6.36
CA ASP A 73 -6.26 -13.13 6.33
C ASP A 73 -7.35 -13.46 5.29
N ASP A 74 -7.37 -14.69 4.84
CA ASP A 74 -8.31 -15.10 3.80
C ASP A 74 -9.66 -15.55 4.35
N GLU A 75 -9.88 -15.40 5.65
CA GLU A 75 -11.18 -15.67 6.25
C GLU A 75 -12.12 -14.47 6.19
N GLY A 76 -11.58 -13.31 5.83
CA GLY A 76 -12.38 -12.12 5.68
C GLY A 76 -12.90 -11.54 6.98
N ASN A 77 -12.27 -11.85 8.10
CA ASN A 77 -12.71 -11.37 9.42
C ASN A 77 -12.43 -9.89 9.60
N GLU A 78 -11.40 -9.38 8.95
CA GLU A 78 -11.00 -7.98 9.06
C GLU A 78 -10.51 -7.46 7.72
N GLY A 79 -10.66 -6.16 7.51
CA GLY A 79 -10.02 -5.49 6.39
C GLY A 79 -8.52 -5.44 6.63
N GLY A 80 -7.74 -5.87 5.67
CA GLY A 80 -6.29 -5.89 5.79
C GLY A 80 -5.65 -4.62 5.26
N ALA A 81 -4.45 -4.33 5.75
CA ALA A 81 -3.65 -3.26 5.21
C ALA A 81 -3.17 -3.62 3.81
N LEU A 82 -3.00 -2.62 2.97
CA LEU A 82 -2.45 -2.79 1.64
C LEU A 82 -0.97 -2.39 1.67
N PHE A 83 -0.08 -3.34 1.44
CA PHE A 83 1.35 -3.05 1.39
C PHE A 83 1.75 -2.67 -0.02
N THR A 84 2.69 -1.72 -0.11
CA THR A 84 3.27 -1.30 -1.39
C THR A 84 4.79 -1.32 -1.29
N THR A 85 5.45 -1.24 -2.44
CA THR A 85 6.91 -1.10 -2.47
C THR A 85 7.34 0.33 -2.74
N ILE A 86 6.41 1.28 -2.68
CA ILE A 86 6.74 2.70 -2.79
C ILE A 86 7.49 3.11 -1.52
N LYS A 87 8.68 3.68 -1.67
CA LYS A 87 9.55 4.01 -0.55
C LYS A 87 8.87 4.93 0.49
N GLU A 88 8.14 5.94 0.01
CA GLU A 88 7.51 6.93 0.86
C GLU A 88 6.09 6.53 1.31
N TYR A 89 5.60 5.41 0.81
CA TYR A 89 4.22 4.98 1.08
C TYR A 89 4.17 3.45 1.09
N GLN A 90 4.74 2.86 2.13
CA GLN A 90 4.88 1.39 2.18
C GLN A 90 3.64 0.67 2.68
N CYS A 91 2.74 1.38 3.30
CA CYS A 91 1.53 0.76 3.85
C CYS A 91 0.36 1.73 3.80
N ALA A 92 -0.77 1.26 3.28
CA ALA A 92 -2.07 1.89 3.43
C ALA A 92 -2.75 1.18 4.59
N PRO A 93 -2.80 1.79 5.77
CA PRO A 93 -3.34 1.09 6.93
C PRO A 93 -4.85 0.99 6.90
N THR A 94 -5.38 0.06 7.68
CA THR A 94 -6.81 0.08 8.01
C THR A 94 -7.03 1.15 9.08
N LEU A 95 -8.16 1.77 9.04
CA LEU A 95 -8.48 2.87 9.96
C LEU A 95 -9.61 2.53 10.92
#